data_ea8233ddcf8f3c828b98cb7abfdd20e4
#
_entry.id   ea8233ddcf8f3c828b98cb7abfdd20e4
#
_cell.length_a   1.000
_cell.length_b   1.000
_cell.length_c   1.000
_cell.angle_alpha   90.00
_cell.angle_beta   90.00
_cell.angle_gamma   90.00
#
_symmetry.space_group_name_H-M   'P 1'
#
loop_
_entity.id
_entity.type
_entity.pdbx_description
1 polymer ?
#
loop_
_entity_poly.entity_id
_entity_poly.type
_entity_poly.pdbx_seq_one_letter_code
_entity_poly.pdbx_strand_id
1 'polypeptide(L)'
;MKNFDGLNTHITNSPIPSFRPSPPIKKKRRYWRWIFVFLFLLIGAGLIFGSNILSKTNKIFTNKLNIFTRVGRLLSSEDAPLKGEDTGKVNVLLLGMGGPGHDGPFLTDTMIVASLNTATSEVSLISIPRDFMVKLAGRNYNKINAAYAYAEMDQPGNGGAAAIKAAEEITGMTIPYFAAIDFAGFVKAVDHVGGLDITVDRTFTDSTYPNYNKGYLPPQTFTAGGEHMGGERALIFARSRHGNNSEGSDFARSDRQKKIMLAFKEELLKLNITNLSTLNSLLSTFTENFRTNMEPHELKRLADIGGKVNGDNVFSISLDPQSSVICDSTVDLATGRPAPAPAPTPTPAPATGDGTGSEDDDTVAETPITSPPVSNIVRAYVVLPCSGKTMTDIHEYLASAIRVGNLQKEAAKLEVQNTTGKITALKRWQDLATYGIEVKFTTSKTPTERTVIYDNTKGAKPKTLEYIKSQGNYIVSDLPYTQSTADFVIILGTDAL
;
A
#
# COMPACT_ATOMS: atom_id res chain seq x y z
N MET A 1 -45.92 -84.68 -5.62
CA MET A 1 -47.26 -84.18 -5.25
C MET A 1 -47.12 -82.76 -4.74
N LYS A 2 -47.93 -81.89 -5.28
CA LYS A 2 -48.24 -80.47 -4.99
C LYS A 2 -47.28 -79.42 -5.50
N ASN A 3 -47.77 -78.85 -6.58
CA ASN A 3 -47.53 -77.58 -7.21
C ASN A 3 -47.65 -76.42 -6.22
N PHE A 4 -46.85 -75.41 -6.38
CA PHE A 4 -47.29 -74.04 -6.14
C PHE A 4 -46.75 -73.15 -7.29
N ASP A 5 -47.77 -72.76 -8.09
CA ASP A 5 -47.63 -71.71 -9.10
C ASP A 5 -47.62 -70.31 -8.45
N GLY A 6 -46.92 -69.41 -9.07
CA GLY A 6 -47.41 -68.04 -9.19
C GLY A 6 -46.83 -67.03 -8.29
N LEU A 7 -45.86 -66.25 -8.80
CA LEU A 7 -45.84 -64.82 -8.58
C LEU A 7 -45.08 -64.15 -9.74
N ASN A 8 -45.85 -63.72 -10.69
CA ASN A 8 -45.45 -62.79 -11.73
C ASN A 8 -45.26 -61.42 -11.08
N THR A 9 -44.04 -60.95 -10.88
CA THR A 9 -43.81 -59.57 -10.58
C THR A 9 -43.45 -58.83 -11.87
N HIS A 10 -44.38 -58.02 -12.32
CA HIS A 10 -44.18 -56.98 -13.31
C HIS A 10 -43.12 -56.00 -12.89
N ILE A 11 -41.91 -56.09 -13.44
CA ILE A 11 -40.93 -55.03 -13.32
C ILE A 11 -41.32 -53.96 -14.35
N THR A 12 -41.95 -52.90 -13.91
CA THR A 12 -42.16 -51.72 -14.73
C THR A 12 -40.84 -51.00 -14.85
N ASN A 13 -40.27 -51.02 -16.05
CA ASN A 13 -39.12 -50.17 -16.44
C ASN A 13 -39.56 -48.70 -16.42
N SER A 14 -39.32 -48.00 -15.33
CA SER A 14 -39.38 -46.55 -15.32
C SER A 14 -38.12 -46.00 -16.01
N PRO A 15 -38.25 -45.10 -17.00
CA PRO A 15 -37.09 -44.53 -17.64
C PRO A 15 -36.34 -43.65 -16.66
N ILE A 16 -35.04 -43.88 -16.56
CA ILE A 16 -34.10 -43.05 -15.77
C ILE A 16 -34.20 -41.61 -16.34
N PRO A 17 -34.46 -40.60 -15.52
CA PRO A 17 -34.48 -39.22 -15.99
C PRO A 17 -33.11 -38.85 -16.52
N SER A 18 -33.07 -38.54 -17.84
CA SER A 18 -31.87 -38.03 -18.49
C SER A 18 -31.42 -36.76 -17.83
N PHE A 19 -30.27 -36.79 -17.17
CA PHE A 19 -29.58 -35.63 -16.69
C PHE A 19 -29.22 -34.75 -17.91
N ARG A 20 -29.99 -33.69 -18.12
CA ARG A 20 -29.58 -32.61 -19.02
C ARG A 20 -28.47 -31.84 -18.35
N PRO A 21 -27.25 -31.79 -18.90
CA PRO A 21 -26.24 -30.90 -18.34
C PRO A 21 -26.79 -29.46 -18.45
N SER A 22 -26.73 -28.75 -17.33
CA SER A 22 -27.03 -27.33 -17.29
C SER A 22 -26.19 -26.61 -18.36
N PRO A 23 -26.77 -25.64 -19.09
CA PRO A 23 -26.01 -24.89 -20.08
C PRO A 23 -24.80 -24.26 -19.42
N PRO A 24 -23.62 -24.26 -20.06
CA PRO A 24 -22.44 -23.64 -19.47
C PRO A 24 -22.73 -22.18 -19.17
N ILE A 25 -22.50 -21.80 -17.93
CA ILE A 25 -22.56 -20.40 -17.50
C ILE A 25 -21.60 -19.63 -18.41
N LYS A 26 -22.16 -18.86 -19.34
CA LYS A 26 -21.39 -17.98 -20.20
C LYS A 26 -20.69 -16.97 -19.29
N LYS A 27 -19.43 -17.26 -18.93
CA LYS A 27 -18.54 -16.29 -18.27
C LYS A 27 -18.59 -15.03 -19.10
N LYS A 28 -19.14 -13.94 -18.55
CA LYS A 28 -19.11 -12.59 -19.12
C LYS A 28 -17.65 -12.09 -19.13
N ARG A 29 -16.80 -12.70 -19.96
CA ARG A 29 -15.37 -12.41 -20.10
C ARG A 29 -15.08 -11.06 -20.75
N ARG A 30 -16.10 -10.32 -21.18
CA ARG A 30 -15.94 -9.17 -22.07
C ARG A 30 -15.89 -7.80 -21.35
N TYR A 31 -16.34 -7.72 -20.10
CA TYR A 31 -16.44 -6.44 -19.38
C TYR A 31 -15.17 -6.05 -18.62
N TRP A 32 -14.32 -7.00 -18.25
CA TRP A 32 -13.09 -6.83 -17.47
C TRP A 32 -11.97 -6.09 -18.23
N ARG A 33 -12.00 -6.09 -19.55
CA ARG A 33 -11.04 -5.37 -20.41
C ARG A 33 -11.16 -3.85 -20.32
N TRP A 34 -12.27 -3.35 -19.83
CA TRP A 34 -12.66 -1.96 -19.98
C TRP A 34 -12.40 -1.06 -18.74
N ILE A 35 -12.00 -1.60 -17.61
CA ILE A 35 -11.94 -0.89 -16.32
C ILE A 35 -10.67 -0.10 -16.12
N PHE A 36 -9.54 -0.72 -16.38
CA PHE A 36 -8.27 0.02 -16.39
C PHE A 36 -8.12 0.85 -17.65
N VAL A 37 -8.71 0.39 -18.76
CA VAL A 37 -8.95 1.25 -19.91
C VAL A 37 -9.63 2.53 -19.47
N PHE A 38 -10.52 2.51 -18.50
CA PHE A 38 -11.30 3.67 -18.13
C PHE A 38 -10.57 4.64 -17.19
N LEU A 39 -9.89 4.19 -16.15
CA LEU A 39 -9.03 5.09 -15.36
C LEU A 39 -7.96 5.74 -16.26
N PHE A 40 -7.58 5.05 -17.31
CA PHE A 40 -6.55 5.47 -18.24
C PHE A 40 -7.07 5.91 -19.62
N LEU A 41 -8.23 5.47 -20.10
CA LEU A 41 -8.91 6.07 -21.23
C LEU A 41 -9.55 7.42 -20.89
N LEU A 42 -9.84 7.70 -19.64
CA LEU A 42 -10.09 9.05 -19.16
C LEU A 42 -8.95 9.99 -19.56
N ILE A 43 -7.74 9.51 -19.50
CA ILE A 43 -6.54 10.23 -19.92
C ILE A 43 -6.36 10.14 -21.45
N GLY A 44 -6.64 8.98 -22.07
CA GLY A 44 -6.40 8.73 -23.48
C GLY A 44 -7.48 9.28 -24.44
N ALA A 45 -8.75 9.21 -24.07
CA ALA A 45 -9.84 9.70 -24.93
C ALA A 45 -9.91 11.24 -25.02
N GLY A 46 -9.33 11.97 -24.04
CA GLY A 46 -9.10 13.41 -24.15
C GLY A 46 -8.23 13.80 -25.34
N LEU A 47 -7.46 12.83 -25.86
CA LEU A 47 -6.58 13.04 -27.02
C LEU A 47 -7.30 12.93 -28.37
N ILE A 48 -8.50 12.38 -28.41
CA ILE A 48 -9.23 12.11 -29.68
C ILE A 48 -10.24 13.21 -30.05
N PHE A 49 -10.73 13.97 -29.07
CA PHE A 49 -11.87 14.87 -29.30
C PHE A 49 -11.58 16.37 -29.01
N GLY A 50 -10.90 17.04 -29.91
CA GLY A 50 -11.05 18.48 -30.13
C GLY A 50 -9.88 19.39 -29.75
N SER A 51 -9.68 20.44 -30.55
CA SER A 51 -8.60 21.42 -30.47
C SER A 51 -8.55 22.23 -29.15
N ASN A 52 -9.68 22.37 -28.47
CA ASN A 52 -9.75 23.08 -27.17
C ASN A 52 -9.30 22.22 -25.98
N ILE A 53 -9.27 20.88 -26.11
CA ILE A 53 -8.79 19.97 -25.08
C ILE A 53 -7.26 19.85 -25.17
N LEU A 54 -6.69 20.03 -26.34
CA LEU A 54 -5.27 19.91 -26.66
C LEU A 54 -4.33 20.78 -25.80
N SER A 55 -4.72 21.99 -25.50
CA SER A 55 -3.93 22.90 -24.66
C SER A 55 -3.94 22.47 -23.18
N LYS A 56 -4.97 21.73 -22.74
CA LYS A 56 -5.13 21.28 -21.37
C LYS A 56 -4.43 19.94 -21.12
N THR A 57 -4.39 19.03 -22.11
CA THR A 57 -3.77 17.70 -21.97
C THR A 57 -2.27 17.74 -21.79
N ASN A 58 -1.58 18.78 -22.31
CA ASN A 58 -0.15 18.97 -22.09
C ASN A 58 0.23 19.18 -20.61
N LYS A 59 -0.73 19.49 -19.75
CA LYS A 59 -0.50 19.62 -18.30
C LYS A 59 -0.50 18.29 -17.55
N ILE A 60 -1.12 17.24 -18.08
CA ILE A 60 -1.19 15.91 -17.47
C ILE A 60 0.10 15.12 -17.69
N PHE A 61 0.60 15.17 -18.92
CA PHE A 61 1.75 14.38 -19.34
C PHE A 61 3.02 15.20 -19.24
N THR A 62 4.00 14.72 -18.50
CA THR A 62 5.31 15.38 -18.37
C THR A 62 6.15 15.28 -19.66
N ASN A 63 5.82 14.34 -20.54
CA ASN A 63 6.50 14.17 -21.84
C ASN A 63 5.92 15.10 -22.91
N LYS A 64 6.76 15.96 -23.49
CA LYS A 64 6.39 16.95 -24.52
C LYS A 64 6.21 16.36 -25.93
N LEU A 65 5.55 15.22 -26.08
CA LEU A 65 5.27 14.64 -27.39
C LEU A 65 4.08 15.30 -28.08
N ASN A 66 4.16 15.43 -29.42
CA ASN A 66 3.06 15.94 -30.21
C ASN A 66 1.86 14.97 -30.14
N ILE A 67 0.63 15.52 -30.03
CA ILE A 67 -0.59 14.73 -29.86
C ILE A 67 -0.81 13.72 -30.99
N PHE A 68 -0.49 14.09 -32.23
CA PHE A 68 -0.64 13.19 -33.38
C PHE A 68 0.28 11.96 -33.25
N THR A 69 1.48 12.14 -32.68
CA THR A 69 2.40 11.04 -32.39
C THR A 69 1.84 10.15 -31.27
N ARG A 70 1.18 10.73 -30.25
CA ARG A 70 0.53 9.98 -29.16
C ARG A 70 -0.67 9.17 -29.67
N VAL A 71 -1.55 9.81 -30.46
CA VAL A 71 -2.71 9.11 -31.06
C VAL A 71 -2.26 8.05 -32.06
N GLY A 72 -1.25 8.35 -32.89
CA GLY A 72 -0.66 7.36 -33.81
C GLY A 72 -0.11 6.14 -33.08
N ARG A 73 0.60 6.34 -31.98
CA ARG A 73 1.10 5.23 -31.13
C ARG A 73 -0.03 4.48 -30.44
N LEU A 74 -1.09 5.15 -29.98
CA LEU A 74 -2.26 4.49 -29.40
C LEU A 74 -2.94 3.53 -30.38
N LEU A 75 -2.98 3.90 -31.67
CA LEU A 75 -3.61 3.12 -32.71
C LEU A 75 -2.69 2.03 -33.28
N SER A 76 -1.37 2.21 -33.24
CA SER A 76 -0.39 1.30 -33.86
C SER A 76 0.33 0.37 -32.88
N SER A 77 0.22 0.59 -31.55
CA SER A 77 0.96 -0.16 -30.53
C SER A 77 0.04 -0.98 -29.61
N GLU A 78 -0.87 -1.77 -30.20
CA GLU A 78 -1.82 -2.56 -29.43
C GLU A 78 -1.17 -3.53 -28.42
N ASP A 79 0.09 -3.91 -28.64
CA ASP A 79 0.81 -4.93 -27.87
C ASP A 79 2.15 -4.47 -27.27
N ALA A 80 2.43 -3.16 -27.24
CA ALA A 80 3.70 -2.70 -26.64
C ALA A 80 3.72 -3.01 -25.14
N PRO A 81 4.73 -3.79 -24.65
CA PRO A 81 4.81 -4.14 -23.24
C PRO A 81 5.13 -2.90 -22.38
N LEU A 82 4.68 -2.92 -21.13
CA LEU A 82 5.09 -1.92 -20.13
C LEU A 82 6.52 -2.17 -19.67
N LYS A 83 7.20 -1.10 -19.24
CA LYS A 83 8.50 -1.25 -18.59
C LYS A 83 8.36 -2.09 -17.33
N GLY A 84 9.14 -3.16 -17.24
CA GLY A 84 9.09 -4.14 -16.16
C GLY A 84 8.16 -5.33 -16.44
N GLU A 85 7.35 -5.31 -17.49
CA GLU A 85 6.50 -6.43 -17.86
C GLU A 85 7.32 -7.66 -18.28
N ASP A 86 8.47 -7.45 -18.89
CA ASP A 86 9.45 -8.46 -19.25
C ASP A 86 10.06 -9.19 -18.04
N THR A 87 10.20 -8.48 -16.93
CA THR A 87 10.65 -9.04 -15.64
C THR A 87 9.50 -9.58 -14.78
N GLY A 88 8.27 -9.55 -15.30
CA GLY A 88 7.07 -10.01 -14.61
C GLY A 88 6.52 -9.03 -13.56
N LYS A 89 7.07 -7.82 -13.45
CA LYS A 89 6.64 -6.83 -12.45
C LYS A 89 6.53 -5.43 -13.03
N VAL A 90 5.35 -4.83 -12.95
CA VAL A 90 5.10 -3.44 -13.32
C VAL A 90 4.90 -2.62 -12.05
N ASN A 91 5.78 -1.65 -11.81
CA ASN A 91 5.74 -0.80 -10.62
C ASN A 91 5.29 0.61 -10.99
N VAL A 92 4.32 1.15 -10.23
CA VAL A 92 3.78 2.50 -10.38
C VAL A 92 3.80 3.20 -9.03
N LEU A 93 4.43 4.36 -8.94
CA LEU A 93 4.38 5.21 -7.76
C LEU A 93 3.11 6.05 -7.75
N LEU A 94 2.24 5.80 -6.80
CA LEU A 94 1.00 6.55 -6.57
C LEU A 94 1.29 7.65 -5.54
N LEU A 95 0.98 8.89 -5.90
CA LEU A 95 1.24 10.08 -5.10
C LEU A 95 -0.06 10.84 -4.82
N GLY A 96 -0.34 11.09 -3.55
CA GLY A 96 -1.43 11.96 -3.11
C GLY A 96 -0.88 13.23 -2.47
N MET A 97 -1.38 14.39 -2.89
CA MET A 97 -0.93 15.69 -2.39
C MET A 97 -2.11 16.60 -2.04
N GLY A 98 -1.85 17.68 -1.29
CA GLY A 98 -2.89 18.64 -0.91
C GLY A 98 -3.47 19.38 -2.11
N GLY A 99 -2.62 19.84 -3.00
CA GLY A 99 -2.98 20.68 -4.14
C GLY A 99 -3.13 22.16 -3.78
N PRO A 100 -3.56 22.99 -4.74
CA PRO A 100 -3.74 24.41 -4.54
C PRO A 100 -4.67 24.73 -3.36
N GLY A 101 -4.28 25.72 -2.54
CA GLY A 101 -5.05 26.13 -1.34
C GLY A 101 -4.63 25.40 -0.05
N HIS A 102 -3.74 24.42 -0.12
CA HIS A 102 -3.17 23.76 1.04
C HIS A 102 -1.77 24.27 1.38
N ASP A 103 -1.39 24.20 2.66
CA ASP A 103 -0.02 24.44 3.10
C ASP A 103 0.89 23.35 2.47
N GLY A 104 1.86 23.77 1.64
CA GLY A 104 2.70 22.84 0.90
C GLY A 104 1.94 22.03 -0.18
N PRO A 105 1.39 22.71 -1.21
CA PRO A 105 0.45 22.13 -2.19
C PRO A 105 1.02 20.92 -2.95
N PHE A 106 2.34 20.82 -3.07
CA PHE A 106 3.04 19.74 -3.76
C PHE A 106 3.69 18.72 -2.81
N LEU A 107 3.50 18.86 -1.48
CA LEU A 107 3.96 17.82 -0.55
C LEU A 107 3.14 16.54 -0.76
N THR A 108 3.84 15.43 -0.96
CA THR A 108 3.19 14.13 -1.21
C THR A 108 2.94 13.41 0.12
N ASP A 109 1.79 13.67 0.71
CA ASP A 109 1.40 13.08 2.00
C ASP A 109 1.00 11.60 1.92
N THR A 110 0.75 11.10 0.72
CA THR A 110 0.54 9.69 0.41
C THR A 110 1.55 9.27 -0.65
N MET A 111 2.31 8.23 -0.36
CA MET A 111 3.26 7.62 -1.28
C MET A 111 3.12 6.10 -1.22
N ILE A 112 2.64 5.50 -2.31
CA ILE A 112 2.39 4.06 -2.40
C ILE A 112 3.04 3.53 -3.68
N VAL A 113 3.90 2.52 -3.57
CA VAL A 113 4.34 1.76 -4.74
C VAL A 113 3.35 0.62 -4.98
N ALA A 114 2.63 0.70 -6.09
CA ALA A 114 1.79 -0.39 -6.58
C ALA A 114 2.65 -1.30 -7.47
N SER A 115 2.95 -2.49 -6.99
CA SER A 115 3.73 -3.50 -7.71
C SER A 115 2.80 -4.60 -8.21
N LEU A 116 2.56 -4.62 -9.52
CA LEU A 116 1.73 -5.62 -10.18
C LEU A 116 2.59 -6.77 -10.70
N ASN A 117 2.31 -7.99 -10.23
CA ASN A 117 2.84 -9.21 -10.83
C ASN A 117 1.99 -9.57 -12.07
N THR A 118 2.61 -9.54 -13.25
CA THR A 118 1.89 -9.74 -14.51
C THR A 118 1.50 -11.19 -14.76
N ALA A 119 2.20 -12.15 -14.14
CA ALA A 119 1.91 -13.57 -14.28
C ALA A 119 0.75 -14.02 -13.38
N THR A 120 0.70 -13.54 -12.13
CA THR A 120 -0.30 -13.96 -11.14
C THR A 120 -1.46 -12.99 -11.00
N SER A 121 -1.36 -11.79 -11.60
CA SER A 121 -2.30 -10.67 -11.42
C SER A 121 -2.47 -10.25 -9.95
N GLU A 122 -1.39 -10.36 -9.17
CA GLU A 122 -1.31 -9.92 -7.79
C GLU A 122 -0.74 -8.52 -7.69
N VAL A 123 -1.25 -7.71 -6.77
CA VAL A 123 -0.77 -6.34 -6.54
C VAL A 123 -0.34 -6.19 -5.10
N SER A 124 0.91 -5.78 -4.89
CA SER A 124 1.40 -5.33 -3.59
C SER A 124 1.36 -3.81 -3.54
N LEU A 125 0.67 -3.26 -2.55
CA LEU A 125 0.60 -1.82 -2.27
C LEU A 125 1.55 -1.51 -1.12
N ILE A 126 2.71 -0.94 -1.43
CA ILE A 126 3.77 -0.65 -0.46
C ILE A 126 3.67 0.82 -0.07
N SER A 127 3.22 1.09 1.15
CA SER A 127 3.14 2.44 1.70
C SER A 127 4.49 2.89 2.23
N ILE A 128 4.99 4.02 1.72
CA ILE A 128 6.21 4.67 2.19
C ILE A 128 5.84 5.80 3.15
N PRO A 129 6.41 5.87 4.37
CA PRO A 129 6.13 6.96 5.29
C PRO A 129 6.58 8.29 4.69
N ARG A 130 5.69 9.29 4.69
CA ARG A 130 5.98 10.64 4.16
C ARG A 130 7.14 11.35 4.87
N ASP A 131 7.38 10.96 6.12
CA ASP A 131 8.42 11.52 6.99
C ASP A 131 9.76 10.76 6.87
N PHE A 132 9.89 9.81 5.93
CA PHE A 132 11.15 9.10 5.72
C PHE A 132 12.25 10.06 5.28
N MET A 133 13.40 10.02 5.95
CA MET A 133 14.51 10.92 5.69
C MET A 133 15.30 10.46 4.45
N VAL A 134 15.45 11.35 3.48
CA VAL A 134 16.23 11.14 2.26
C VAL A 134 17.13 12.34 1.99
N LYS A 135 18.23 12.10 1.26
CA LYS A 135 19.06 13.17 0.75
C LYS A 135 18.53 13.59 -0.62
N LEU A 136 17.98 14.81 -0.71
CA LEU A 136 17.44 15.34 -1.96
C LEU A 136 18.55 15.86 -2.86
N ALA A 137 18.41 15.66 -4.18
CA ALA A 137 19.36 16.12 -5.17
C ALA A 137 19.55 17.64 -5.10
N GLY A 138 20.81 18.10 -4.99
CA GLY A 138 21.14 19.53 -4.87
C GLY A 138 20.72 20.19 -3.56
N ARG A 139 20.26 19.44 -2.57
CA ARG A 139 19.76 19.93 -1.27
C ARG A 139 20.31 19.08 -0.11
N ASN A 140 20.00 19.49 1.09
CA ASN A 140 20.29 18.74 2.32
C ASN A 140 19.28 17.59 2.54
N TYR A 141 19.44 16.88 3.65
CA TYR A 141 18.48 15.89 4.10
C TYR A 141 17.10 16.52 4.33
N ASN A 142 16.06 15.81 3.95
CA ASN A 142 14.67 16.23 4.16
C ASN A 142 13.74 15.01 4.21
N LYS A 143 12.47 15.24 4.53
CA LYS A 143 11.43 14.23 4.42
C LYS A 143 11.15 13.90 2.95
N ILE A 144 10.88 12.64 2.64
CA ILE A 144 10.65 12.19 1.26
C ILE A 144 9.48 12.92 0.59
N ASN A 145 8.46 13.31 1.34
CA ASN A 145 7.30 14.02 0.80
C ASN A 145 7.66 15.37 0.15
N ALA A 146 8.81 15.94 0.49
CA ALA A 146 9.33 17.17 -0.11
C ALA A 146 10.02 16.94 -1.46
N ALA A 147 10.31 15.69 -1.84
CA ALA A 147 11.05 15.38 -3.07
C ALA A 147 10.32 15.88 -4.32
N TYR A 148 9.01 15.57 -4.42
CA TYR A 148 8.17 16.08 -5.50
C TYR A 148 8.10 17.61 -5.50
N ALA A 149 7.80 18.20 -4.32
CA ALA A 149 7.56 19.63 -4.19
C ALA A 149 8.76 20.44 -4.62
N TYR A 150 9.96 20.12 -4.14
CA TYR A 150 11.16 20.89 -4.49
C TYR A 150 11.53 20.76 -5.97
N ALA A 151 11.45 19.57 -6.53
CA ALA A 151 11.76 19.37 -7.94
C ALA A 151 10.75 20.07 -8.87
N GLU A 152 9.47 20.09 -8.48
CA GLU A 152 8.42 20.79 -9.21
C GLU A 152 8.58 22.32 -9.15
N MET A 153 9.06 22.84 -8.00
CA MET A 153 9.36 24.27 -7.82
C MET A 153 10.62 24.69 -8.61
N ASP A 154 11.66 23.84 -8.59
CA ASP A 154 12.91 24.12 -9.31
C ASP A 154 12.70 24.06 -10.83
N GLN A 155 11.93 23.06 -11.28
CA GLN A 155 11.60 22.86 -12.69
C GLN A 155 10.23 22.18 -12.82
N PRO A 156 9.18 22.91 -13.22
CA PRO A 156 7.85 22.35 -13.41
C PRO A 156 7.85 21.13 -14.33
N GLY A 157 7.24 20.03 -13.87
CA GLY A 157 7.17 18.74 -14.54
C GLY A 157 8.21 17.71 -14.05
N ASN A 158 9.18 18.10 -13.21
CA ASN A 158 10.20 17.19 -12.69
C ASN A 158 9.83 16.53 -11.35
N GLY A 159 8.75 16.98 -10.71
CA GLY A 159 8.35 16.46 -9.39
C GLY A 159 8.20 14.95 -9.35
N GLY A 160 7.53 14.36 -10.34
CA GLY A 160 7.34 12.92 -10.42
C GLY A 160 8.63 12.12 -10.53
N ALA A 161 9.58 12.60 -11.35
CA ALA A 161 10.88 11.93 -11.51
C ALA A 161 11.71 11.95 -10.22
N ALA A 162 11.67 13.07 -9.48
CA ALA A 162 12.36 13.17 -8.19
C ALA A 162 11.73 12.27 -7.13
N ALA A 163 10.40 12.18 -7.09
CA ALA A 163 9.69 11.29 -6.18
C ALA A 163 9.98 9.82 -6.49
N ILE A 164 10.01 9.42 -7.77
CA ILE A 164 10.43 8.08 -8.20
C ILE A 164 11.81 7.76 -7.65
N LYS A 165 12.80 8.62 -7.93
CA LYS A 165 14.19 8.38 -7.49
C LYS A 165 14.29 8.18 -5.98
N ALA A 166 13.59 9.00 -5.20
CA ALA A 166 13.57 8.88 -3.75
C ALA A 166 12.88 7.59 -3.28
N ALA A 167 11.78 7.17 -3.94
CA ALA A 167 11.10 5.93 -3.63
C ALA A 167 11.93 4.69 -4.00
N GLU A 168 12.65 4.74 -5.13
CA GLU A 168 13.58 3.67 -5.55
C GLU A 168 14.72 3.48 -4.55
N GLU A 169 15.27 4.58 -4.00
CA GLU A 169 16.31 4.51 -2.97
C GLU A 169 15.84 3.78 -1.71
N ILE A 170 14.60 4.05 -1.26
CA ILE A 170 14.03 3.41 -0.07
C ILE A 170 13.62 1.97 -0.32
N THR A 171 13.04 1.69 -1.49
CA THR A 171 12.42 0.38 -1.74
C THR A 171 13.36 -0.63 -2.40
N GLY A 172 14.45 -0.15 -3.04
CA GLY A 172 15.32 -0.97 -3.88
C GLY A 172 14.63 -1.47 -5.16
N MET A 173 13.43 -0.95 -5.48
CA MET A 173 12.63 -1.36 -6.62
C MET A 173 12.83 -0.40 -7.78
N THR A 174 12.90 -0.90 -9.02
CA THR A 174 12.80 -0.05 -10.21
C THR A 174 11.37 0.40 -10.42
N ILE A 175 11.14 1.71 -10.48
CA ILE A 175 9.79 2.32 -10.57
C ILE A 175 9.72 3.19 -11.82
N PRO A 176 9.34 2.66 -12.99
CA PRO A 176 9.34 3.40 -14.24
C PRO A 176 8.21 4.43 -14.37
N TYR A 177 7.17 4.33 -13.55
CA TYR A 177 5.95 5.09 -13.71
C TYR A 177 5.51 5.76 -12.41
N PHE A 178 4.84 6.92 -12.55
CA PHE A 178 4.11 7.54 -11.45
C PHE A 178 2.72 8.01 -11.89
N ALA A 179 1.83 8.15 -10.91
CA ALA A 179 0.54 8.80 -11.01
C ALA A 179 0.33 9.66 -9.77
N ALA A 180 0.15 10.96 -9.95
CA ALA A 180 -0.03 11.93 -8.88
C ALA A 180 -1.40 12.59 -8.99
N ILE A 181 -2.13 12.66 -7.87
CA ILE A 181 -3.44 13.29 -7.75
C ILE A 181 -3.48 14.19 -6.52
N ASP A 182 -4.15 15.34 -6.64
CA ASP A 182 -4.43 16.18 -5.47
C ASP A 182 -5.80 15.88 -4.84
N PHE A 183 -6.05 16.43 -3.66
CA PHE A 183 -7.29 16.17 -2.92
C PHE A 183 -8.54 16.62 -3.67
N ALA A 184 -8.49 17.75 -4.36
CA ALA A 184 -9.62 18.22 -5.14
C ALA A 184 -9.90 17.28 -6.33
N GLY A 185 -8.86 16.77 -6.97
CA GLY A 185 -8.96 15.75 -8.01
C GLY A 185 -9.55 14.44 -7.49
N PHE A 186 -9.12 14.01 -6.31
CA PHE A 186 -9.65 12.81 -5.68
C PHE A 186 -11.15 12.96 -5.39
N VAL A 187 -11.57 14.05 -4.73
CA VAL A 187 -12.99 14.33 -4.42
C VAL A 187 -13.81 14.30 -5.69
N LYS A 188 -13.42 15.07 -6.68
CA LYS A 188 -14.13 15.12 -7.95
C LYS A 188 -14.16 13.76 -8.68
N ALA A 189 -13.10 12.95 -8.59
CA ALA A 189 -13.07 11.63 -9.20
C ALA A 189 -14.09 10.68 -8.55
N VAL A 190 -14.15 10.68 -7.22
CA VAL A 190 -15.12 9.87 -6.46
C VAL A 190 -16.54 10.31 -6.74
N ASP A 191 -16.83 11.62 -6.69
CA ASP A 191 -18.17 12.16 -6.95
C ASP A 191 -18.63 11.86 -8.38
N HIS A 192 -17.70 11.86 -9.32
CA HIS A 192 -18.01 11.60 -10.71
C HIS A 192 -18.41 10.15 -11.00
N VAL A 193 -17.84 9.18 -10.24
CA VAL A 193 -18.26 7.78 -10.35
C VAL A 193 -19.55 7.51 -9.55
N GLY A 194 -20.09 8.53 -8.88
CA GLY A 194 -21.32 8.44 -8.11
C GLY A 194 -21.14 8.12 -6.63
N GLY A 195 -19.90 8.23 -6.10
CA GLY A 195 -19.53 7.82 -4.75
C GLY A 195 -18.96 6.40 -4.70
N LEU A 196 -18.60 5.96 -3.50
CA LEU A 196 -17.99 4.65 -3.26
C LEU A 196 -18.75 3.87 -2.19
N ASP A 197 -19.06 2.61 -2.46
CA ASP A 197 -19.61 1.70 -1.46
C ASP A 197 -18.45 1.04 -0.69
N ILE A 198 -18.27 1.44 0.56
CA ILE A 198 -17.17 1.01 1.43
C ILE A 198 -17.70 0.20 2.61
N THR A 199 -17.08 -0.95 2.88
CA THR A 199 -17.31 -1.68 4.14
C THR A 199 -16.33 -1.19 5.19
N VAL A 200 -16.84 -0.55 6.24
CA VAL A 200 -16.10 -0.16 7.43
C VAL A 200 -16.03 -1.35 8.38
N ASP A 201 -14.85 -1.85 8.69
CA ASP A 201 -14.71 -3.07 9.50
C ASP A 201 -15.06 -2.84 10.97
N ARG A 202 -14.69 -1.68 11.50
CA ARG A 202 -14.89 -1.30 12.91
C ARG A 202 -15.32 0.15 13.02
N THR A 203 -16.25 0.41 13.92
CA THR A 203 -16.62 1.78 14.25
C THR A 203 -15.44 2.51 14.84
N PHE A 204 -15.11 3.69 14.31
CA PHE A 204 -14.09 4.57 14.86
C PHE A 204 -14.46 6.04 14.70
N THR A 205 -13.84 6.88 15.52
CA THR A 205 -13.99 8.34 15.48
C THR A 205 -12.61 8.98 15.45
N ASP A 206 -12.39 9.88 14.50
CA ASP A 206 -11.23 10.78 14.45
C ASP A 206 -11.69 12.18 14.87
N SER A 207 -11.25 12.61 16.07
CA SER A 207 -11.60 13.92 16.64
C SER A 207 -10.61 15.02 16.29
N THR A 208 -9.52 14.68 15.60
CA THR A 208 -8.43 15.59 15.27
C THR A 208 -8.16 15.67 13.77
N TYR A 209 -9.17 15.35 12.96
CA TYR A 209 -9.04 15.50 11.52
C TYR A 209 -8.90 17.00 11.16
N PRO A 210 -7.79 17.39 10.47
CA PRO A 210 -7.49 18.80 10.25
C PRO A 210 -8.46 19.46 9.29
N ASN A 211 -8.83 20.71 9.58
CA ASN A 211 -9.53 21.60 8.65
C ASN A 211 -8.54 22.54 7.92
N TYR A 212 -9.05 23.29 6.95
CA TYR A 212 -8.24 24.25 6.17
C TYR A 212 -7.79 25.50 6.97
N ASN A 213 -8.34 25.73 8.17
CA ASN A 213 -8.11 26.91 9.01
C ASN A 213 -7.20 26.64 10.21
N LYS A 214 -6.28 25.70 10.10
CA LYS A 214 -5.35 25.26 11.18
C LYS A 214 -6.02 24.75 12.46
N GLY A 215 -7.27 24.31 12.35
CA GLY A 215 -8.03 23.66 13.42
C GLY A 215 -8.41 22.23 13.01
N TYR A 216 -9.48 21.74 13.64
CA TYR A 216 -10.02 20.42 13.38
C TYR A 216 -11.46 20.52 12.87
N LEU A 217 -11.88 19.55 12.07
CA LEU A 217 -13.29 19.35 11.79
C LEU A 217 -14.00 18.81 13.07
N PRO A 218 -15.33 18.93 13.15
CA PRO A 218 -16.09 18.16 14.14
C PRO A 218 -15.69 16.68 14.10
N PRO A 219 -15.80 15.92 15.20
CA PRO A 219 -15.41 14.51 15.23
C PRO A 219 -16.00 13.72 14.08
N GLN A 220 -15.15 13.05 13.32
CA GLN A 220 -15.51 12.25 12.13
C GLN A 220 -15.70 10.80 12.55
N THR A 221 -16.97 10.36 12.63
CA THR A 221 -17.30 8.98 13.01
C THR A 221 -17.65 8.16 11.77
N PHE A 222 -17.04 6.97 11.66
CA PHE A 222 -17.34 5.94 10.68
C PHE A 222 -17.88 4.72 11.41
N THR A 223 -19.10 4.32 11.07
CA THR A 223 -19.78 3.20 11.74
C THR A 223 -19.49 1.89 11.01
N ALA A 224 -19.22 0.82 11.74
CA ALA A 224 -19.03 -0.51 11.17
C ALA A 224 -20.22 -0.93 10.29
N GLY A 225 -19.93 -1.46 9.11
CA GLY A 225 -20.92 -1.85 8.11
C GLY A 225 -20.71 -1.16 6.76
N GLY A 226 -21.66 -1.30 5.87
CA GLY A 226 -21.62 -0.66 4.55
C GLY A 226 -21.96 0.83 4.65
N GLU A 227 -21.13 1.69 4.05
CA GLU A 227 -21.39 3.13 3.94
C GLU A 227 -21.14 3.58 2.50
N HIS A 228 -22.09 4.31 1.92
CA HIS A 228 -21.89 4.98 0.64
C HIS A 228 -21.25 6.34 0.88
N MET A 229 -20.03 6.54 0.37
CA MET A 229 -19.21 7.73 0.62
C MET A 229 -19.07 8.56 -0.65
N GLY A 230 -19.53 9.81 -0.62
CA GLY A 230 -19.12 10.83 -1.61
C GLY A 230 -17.65 11.22 -1.45
N GLY A 231 -17.14 12.05 -2.37
CA GLY A 231 -15.71 12.36 -2.49
C GLY A 231 -15.08 12.91 -1.22
N GLU A 232 -15.70 13.90 -0.58
CA GLU A 232 -15.18 14.47 0.68
C GLU A 232 -15.17 13.43 1.81
N ARG A 233 -16.23 12.64 1.93
CA ARG A 233 -16.33 11.61 2.96
C ARG A 233 -15.29 10.50 2.76
N ALA A 234 -15.09 10.08 1.51
CA ALA A 234 -14.07 9.12 1.13
C ALA A 234 -12.65 9.66 1.36
N LEU A 235 -12.42 10.96 1.11
CA LEU A 235 -11.14 11.61 1.39
C LEU A 235 -10.82 11.63 2.89
N ILE A 236 -11.82 11.97 3.73
CA ILE A 236 -11.68 11.96 5.19
C ILE A 236 -11.37 10.53 5.66
N PHE A 237 -12.08 9.52 5.17
CA PHE A 237 -11.85 8.12 5.48
C PHE A 237 -10.42 7.66 5.13
N ALA A 238 -9.94 7.99 3.93
CA ALA A 238 -8.62 7.62 3.46
C ALA A 238 -7.48 8.32 4.22
N ARG A 239 -7.72 9.53 4.75
CA ARG A 239 -6.70 10.38 5.40
C ARG A 239 -6.72 10.33 6.91
N SER A 240 -7.78 9.81 7.53
CA SER A 240 -7.87 9.71 9.00
C SER A 240 -6.67 8.97 9.59
N ARG A 241 -6.04 9.54 10.64
CA ARG A 241 -4.82 9.04 11.28
C ARG A 241 -4.92 8.93 12.80
N HIS A 242 -5.99 9.44 13.37
CA HIS A 242 -6.19 9.50 14.83
C HIS A 242 -7.52 8.84 15.24
N GLY A 243 -7.97 7.87 14.44
CA GLY A 243 -9.11 7.06 14.78
C GLY A 243 -8.87 6.26 16.06
N ASN A 244 -9.87 6.19 16.93
CA ASN A 244 -9.86 5.28 18.07
C ASN A 244 -10.04 3.81 17.60
N ASN A 245 -10.19 2.88 18.53
CA ASN A 245 -10.46 1.45 18.26
C ASN A 245 -9.42 0.79 17.33
N SER A 246 -8.13 1.14 17.47
CA SER A 246 -7.00 0.65 16.66
C SER A 246 -7.00 1.14 15.21
N GLU A 247 -7.86 2.12 14.85
CA GLU A 247 -7.95 2.70 13.51
C GLU A 247 -7.02 3.92 13.32
N GLY A 248 -6.22 4.30 14.33
CA GLY A 248 -5.24 5.40 14.26
C GLY A 248 -3.86 5.00 13.70
N SER A 249 -3.61 3.74 13.39
CA SER A 249 -2.32 3.27 12.88
C SER A 249 -2.12 3.55 11.40
N ASP A 250 -0.87 3.60 10.94
CA ASP A 250 -0.53 3.68 9.52
C ASP A 250 -0.97 2.43 8.75
N PHE A 251 -0.98 1.28 9.41
CA PHE A 251 -1.53 0.04 8.84
C PHE A 251 -3.03 0.18 8.54
N ALA A 252 -3.81 0.63 9.51
CA ALA A 252 -5.26 0.86 9.32
C ALA A 252 -5.52 1.89 8.21
N ARG A 253 -4.69 2.95 8.13
CA ARG A 253 -4.76 3.93 7.03
C ARG A 253 -4.49 3.26 5.68
N SER A 254 -3.45 2.44 5.56
CA SER A 254 -3.12 1.73 4.32
C SER A 254 -4.25 0.79 3.88
N ASP A 255 -4.90 0.12 4.83
CA ASP A 255 -6.06 -0.73 4.55
C ASP A 255 -7.27 0.08 4.05
N ARG A 256 -7.56 1.23 4.68
CA ARG A 256 -8.61 2.14 4.20
C ARG A 256 -8.32 2.66 2.78
N GLN A 257 -7.07 3.01 2.47
CA GLN A 257 -6.66 3.42 1.12
C GLN A 257 -6.84 2.29 0.11
N LYS A 258 -6.51 1.05 0.47
CA LYS A 258 -6.77 -0.13 -0.34
C LYS A 258 -8.28 -0.31 -0.62
N LYS A 259 -9.14 -0.19 0.41
CA LYS A 259 -10.60 -0.28 0.25
C LYS A 259 -11.13 0.78 -0.71
N ILE A 260 -10.67 2.02 -0.59
CA ILE A 260 -10.99 3.11 -1.52
C ILE A 260 -10.60 2.75 -2.95
N MET A 261 -9.38 2.27 -3.18
CA MET A 261 -8.93 1.89 -4.52
C MET A 261 -9.75 0.77 -5.14
N LEU A 262 -10.12 -0.23 -4.33
CA LEU A 262 -10.95 -1.35 -4.79
C LEU A 262 -12.38 -0.90 -5.11
N ALA A 263 -13.00 -0.13 -4.22
CA ALA A 263 -14.35 0.40 -4.44
C ALA A 263 -14.39 1.34 -5.64
N PHE A 264 -13.40 2.24 -5.78
CA PHE A 264 -13.29 3.12 -6.94
C PHE A 264 -13.17 2.34 -8.24
N LYS A 265 -12.37 1.28 -8.26
CA LYS A 265 -12.28 0.36 -9.39
C LYS A 265 -13.66 -0.25 -9.72
N GLU A 266 -14.42 -0.70 -8.71
CA GLU A 266 -15.73 -1.33 -8.95
C GLU A 266 -16.77 -0.36 -9.49
N GLU A 267 -16.79 0.88 -9.00
CA GLU A 267 -17.67 1.92 -9.52
C GLU A 267 -17.31 2.30 -10.96
N LEU A 268 -16.02 2.40 -11.26
CA LEU A 268 -15.57 2.58 -12.64
C LEU A 268 -16.08 1.49 -13.59
N LEU A 269 -16.25 0.26 -13.10
CA LEU A 269 -16.82 -0.84 -13.88
C LEU A 269 -18.28 -0.63 -14.26
N LYS A 270 -19.04 -0.01 -13.37
CA LYS A 270 -20.46 0.22 -13.58
C LYS A 270 -20.74 1.35 -14.57
N LEU A 271 -19.78 2.28 -14.75
CA LEU A 271 -19.96 3.41 -15.65
C LEU A 271 -20.05 2.97 -17.11
N ASN A 272 -21.09 3.43 -17.78
CA ASN A 272 -21.22 3.26 -19.21
C ASN A 272 -20.31 4.29 -19.92
N ILE A 273 -19.06 3.92 -20.16
CA ILE A 273 -18.02 4.78 -20.74
C ILE A 273 -18.26 5.14 -22.22
N THR A 274 -19.29 4.59 -22.85
CA THR A 274 -19.72 5.01 -24.18
C THR A 274 -20.37 6.40 -24.16
N ASN A 275 -20.71 6.95 -22.97
CA ASN A 275 -21.23 8.31 -22.83
C ASN A 275 -20.10 9.32 -22.89
N LEU A 276 -19.99 9.99 -24.05
CA LEU A 276 -18.94 10.95 -24.37
C LEU A 276 -18.92 12.18 -23.43
N SER A 277 -20.09 12.58 -22.89
CA SER A 277 -20.18 13.71 -21.98
C SER A 277 -19.58 13.39 -20.61
N THR A 278 -19.82 12.19 -20.10
CA THR A 278 -19.25 11.67 -18.84
C THR A 278 -17.73 11.58 -18.95
N LEU A 279 -17.25 11.06 -20.08
CA LEU A 279 -15.83 10.94 -20.36
C LEU A 279 -15.15 12.32 -20.43
N ASN A 280 -15.71 13.29 -21.15
CA ASN A 280 -15.18 14.64 -21.24
C ASN A 280 -15.16 15.38 -19.89
N SER A 281 -16.20 15.18 -19.07
CA SER A 281 -16.27 15.78 -17.73
C SER A 281 -15.19 15.26 -16.79
N LEU A 282 -15.00 13.94 -16.75
CA LEU A 282 -13.92 13.31 -16.02
C LEU A 282 -12.54 13.81 -16.48
N LEU A 283 -12.29 13.84 -17.78
CA LEU A 283 -11.03 14.32 -18.35
C LEU A 283 -10.74 15.76 -17.99
N SER A 284 -11.75 16.65 -18.10
CA SER A 284 -11.59 18.05 -17.71
C SER A 284 -11.22 18.21 -16.24
N THR A 285 -11.72 17.31 -15.38
CA THR A 285 -11.43 17.24 -13.95
C THR A 285 -9.98 16.81 -13.70
N PHE A 286 -9.52 15.81 -14.42
CA PHE A 286 -8.17 15.27 -14.25
C PHE A 286 -7.06 16.16 -14.83
N THR A 287 -7.34 17.00 -15.83
CA THR A 287 -6.31 17.85 -16.49
C THR A 287 -5.59 18.79 -15.53
N GLU A 288 -6.25 19.27 -14.49
CA GLU A 288 -5.65 20.20 -13.53
C GLU A 288 -5.12 19.50 -12.26
N ASN A 289 -5.68 18.36 -11.92
CA ASN A 289 -5.48 17.69 -10.64
C ASN A 289 -4.71 16.37 -10.73
N PHE A 290 -4.34 15.92 -11.94
CA PHE A 290 -3.64 14.66 -12.18
C PHE A 290 -2.38 14.85 -13.04
N ARG A 291 -1.31 14.11 -12.70
CA ARG A 291 -0.03 14.10 -13.45
C ARG A 291 0.50 12.69 -13.56
N THR A 292 1.09 12.34 -14.70
CA THR A 292 1.75 11.07 -14.94
C THR A 292 2.83 11.18 -16.02
N ASN A 293 3.79 10.26 -16.01
CA ASN A 293 4.78 10.09 -17.08
C ASN A 293 4.40 8.96 -18.06
N MET A 294 3.31 8.24 -17.79
CA MET A 294 2.84 7.16 -18.68
C MET A 294 2.27 7.75 -19.98
N GLU A 295 2.57 7.11 -21.10
CA GLU A 295 1.93 7.46 -22.38
C GLU A 295 0.54 6.79 -22.48
N PRO A 296 -0.34 7.28 -23.36
CA PRO A 296 -1.71 6.75 -23.49
C PRO A 296 -1.78 5.24 -23.79
N HIS A 297 -0.84 4.72 -24.59
CA HIS A 297 -0.79 3.29 -24.88
C HIS A 297 -0.32 2.47 -23.67
N GLU A 298 0.61 3.00 -22.87
CA GLU A 298 1.06 2.37 -21.61
C GLU A 298 -0.09 2.31 -20.60
N LEU A 299 -0.89 3.36 -20.57
CA LEU A 299 -2.08 3.43 -19.73
C LEU A 299 -3.11 2.36 -20.15
N LYS A 300 -3.37 2.23 -21.46
CA LYS A 300 -4.24 1.18 -21.99
C LYS A 300 -3.71 -0.20 -21.60
N ARG A 301 -2.42 -0.45 -21.80
CA ARG A 301 -1.79 -1.73 -21.46
C ARG A 301 -1.89 -2.05 -19.96
N LEU A 302 -1.59 -1.07 -19.10
CA LEU A 302 -1.75 -1.23 -17.65
C LEU A 302 -3.20 -1.56 -17.29
N ALA A 303 -4.16 -0.93 -17.96
CA ALA A 303 -5.57 -1.22 -17.79
C ALA A 303 -5.93 -2.66 -18.17
N ASP A 304 -5.43 -3.15 -19.30
CA ASP A 304 -5.70 -4.51 -19.77
C ASP A 304 -5.13 -5.56 -18.80
N ILE A 305 -3.94 -5.34 -18.24
CA ILE A 305 -3.30 -6.24 -17.28
C ILE A 305 -3.99 -6.13 -15.92
N GLY A 306 -4.16 -4.91 -15.44
CA GLY A 306 -4.76 -4.64 -14.14
C GLY A 306 -6.24 -5.02 -14.06
N GLY A 307 -6.95 -5.07 -15.19
CA GLY A 307 -8.33 -5.59 -15.26
C GLY A 307 -8.46 -7.05 -14.79
N LYS A 308 -7.36 -7.80 -14.76
CA LYS A 308 -7.32 -9.18 -14.26
C LYS A 308 -7.20 -9.26 -12.74
N VAL A 309 -6.83 -8.15 -12.09
CA VAL A 309 -6.67 -8.07 -10.65
C VAL A 309 -8.05 -8.11 -9.99
N ASN A 310 -8.28 -9.00 -9.06
CA ASN A 310 -9.44 -8.97 -8.17
C ASN A 310 -9.03 -8.48 -6.77
N GLY A 311 -9.99 -8.11 -5.92
CA GLY A 311 -9.73 -7.59 -4.59
C GLY A 311 -8.92 -8.54 -3.72
N ASP A 312 -9.13 -9.84 -3.93
CA ASP A 312 -8.39 -10.87 -3.21
C ASP A 312 -6.92 -10.94 -3.64
N ASN A 313 -6.51 -10.35 -4.73
CA ASN A 313 -5.14 -10.32 -5.22
C ASN A 313 -4.41 -9.01 -4.88
N VAL A 314 -4.92 -8.23 -3.93
CA VAL A 314 -4.32 -6.97 -3.51
C VAL A 314 -3.88 -7.05 -2.05
N PHE A 315 -2.60 -6.79 -1.78
CA PHE A 315 -2.01 -6.78 -0.43
C PHE A 315 -1.52 -5.39 -0.08
N SER A 316 -1.63 -5.02 1.19
CA SER A 316 -1.03 -3.80 1.73
C SER A 316 0.21 -4.16 2.56
N ILE A 317 1.31 -3.49 2.28
CA ILE A 317 2.56 -3.58 3.03
C ILE A 317 2.86 -2.17 3.51
N SER A 318 2.98 -1.97 4.82
CA SER A 318 3.34 -0.68 5.39
C SER A 318 4.79 -0.71 5.87
N LEU A 319 5.60 0.24 5.40
CA LEU A 319 6.85 0.56 6.07
C LEU A 319 6.51 1.45 7.27
N ASP A 320 6.53 0.88 8.46
CA ASP A 320 6.26 1.57 9.72
C ASP A 320 7.24 1.10 10.81
N PRO A 321 7.31 1.76 11.96
CA PRO A 321 8.21 1.38 13.05
C PRO A 321 7.97 -0.04 13.60
N GLN A 322 6.79 -0.64 13.36
CA GLN A 322 6.51 -2.02 13.77
C GLN A 322 7.26 -3.04 12.89
N SER A 323 7.73 -2.62 11.71
CA SER A 323 8.51 -3.48 10.81
C SER A 323 9.90 -3.86 11.35
N SER A 324 10.36 -3.23 12.45
CA SER A 324 11.69 -3.42 13.06
C SER A 324 12.88 -3.00 12.17
N VAL A 325 12.64 -2.55 10.96
CA VAL A 325 13.69 -2.08 10.04
C VAL A 325 13.78 -0.57 9.97
N ILE A 326 12.71 0.16 10.33
CA ILE A 326 12.66 1.62 10.41
C ILE A 326 12.22 2.08 11.78
N CYS A 327 12.73 3.23 12.19
CA CYS A 327 12.51 3.83 13.52
C CYS A 327 12.26 5.31 13.42
N ASP A 328 11.48 5.82 14.37
CA ASP A 328 11.28 7.25 14.57
C ASP A 328 12.54 7.90 15.16
N SER A 329 12.87 9.09 14.71
CA SER A 329 14.03 9.85 15.19
C SER A 329 13.80 11.35 15.06
N THR A 330 14.61 12.12 15.80
CA THR A 330 14.73 13.56 15.62
C THR A 330 16.14 13.87 15.13
N VAL A 331 16.24 14.50 13.97
CA VAL A 331 17.53 14.81 13.34
C VAL A 331 17.65 16.30 13.03
N ASP A 332 18.90 16.74 12.87
CA ASP A 332 19.20 17.99 12.20
C ASP A 332 19.20 17.77 10.68
N LEU A 333 18.27 18.40 9.98
CA LEU A 333 18.12 18.24 8.53
C LEU A 333 19.33 18.76 7.73
N ALA A 334 20.12 19.68 8.29
CA ALA A 334 21.32 20.18 7.62
C ALA A 334 22.41 19.10 7.50
N THR A 335 22.56 18.29 8.54
CA THR A 335 23.62 17.27 8.64
C THR A 335 23.13 15.84 8.47
N GLY A 336 21.82 15.60 8.64
CA GLY A 336 21.21 14.27 8.67
C GLY A 336 21.60 13.46 9.91
N ARG A 337 22.19 14.09 10.94
CA ARG A 337 22.63 13.42 12.16
C ARG A 337 21.58 13.57 13.27
N PRO A 338 21.54 12.66 14.25
CA PRO A 338 20.69 12.81 15.42
C PRO A 338 20.91 14.19 16.05
N ALA A 339 19.82 14.91 16.28
CA ALA A 339 19.90 16.21 16.94
C ALA A 339 20.31 16.01 18.40
N PRO A 340 21.24 16.82 18.94
CA PRO A 340 21.58 16.76 20.35
C PRO A 340 20.31 16.95 21.19
N ALA A 341 20.25 16.27 22.33
CA ALA A 341 19.15 16.44 23.27
C ALA A 341 18.94 17.93 23.58
N PRO A 342 17.71 18.45 23.73
CA PRO A 342 17.48 19.78 24.17
C PRO A 342 18.16 19.95 25.54
N ALA A 343 18.89 21.06 25.73
CA ALA A 343 19.44 21.37 27.02
C ALA A 343 18.33 21.32 28.08
N PRO A 344 18.56 20.75 29.27
CA PRO A 344 17.54 20.70 30.28
C PRO A 344 17.06 22.13 30.54
N THR A 345 15.77 22.34 30.50
CA THR A 345 15.16 23.63 30.86
C THR A 345 15.60 23.95 32.27
N PRO A 346 16.23 25.10 32.54
CA PRO A 346 16.62 25.44 33.91
C PRO A 346 15.38 25.36 34.80
N THR A 347 15.44 24.49 35.79
CA THR A 347 14.40 24.38 36.80
C THR A 347 14.24 25.75 37.43
N PRO A 348 13.03 26.36 37.47
CA PRO A 348 12.84 27.60 38.19
C PRO A 348 13.33 27.39 39.62
N ALA A 349 14.24 28.26 40.07
CA ALA A 349 14.70 28.24 41.47
C ALA A 349 13.47 28.29 42.37
N PRO A 350 13.40 27.49 43.44
CA PRO A 350 12.30 27.56 44.36
C PRO A 350 12.25 29.00 44.90
N ALA A 351 11.09 29.65 44.77
CA ALA A 351 10.83 30.95 45.35
C ALA A 351 10.94 30.80 46.86
N THR A 352 12.06 31.19 47.44
CA THR A 352 12.16 31.41 48.88
C THR A 352 11.41 32.70 49.18
N GLY A 353 10.12 32.52 49.56
CA GLY A 353 9.41 33.60 50.24
C GLY A 353 9.94 33.71 51.63
N ASP A 354 10.49 34.84 51.99
CA ASP A 354 10.16 35.50 53.24
C ASP A 354 10.47 36.99 53.13
N GLY A 355 9.47 37.75 53.53
CA GLY A 355 9.50 39.20 53.46
C GLY A 355 10.29 39.83 54.57
N THR A 356 10.62 41.01 54.33
CA THR A 356 10.58 42.23 55.17
C THR A 356 11.65 43.21 54.72
N GLY A 357 11.19 44.31 54.36
CA GLY A 357 11.67 45.60 54.00
C GLY A 357 13.07 46.04 54.36
N SER A 358 13.63 46.77 53.40
CA SER A 358 14.12 48.16 53.61
C SER A 358 14.60 48.69 52.25
N GLU A 359 14.10 49.85 51.88
CA GLU A 359 14.65 50.70 50.83
C GLU A 359 16.10 51.01 51.17
N ASP A 360 17.01 50.72 50.24
CA ASP A 360 18.21 51.50 50.03
C ASP A 360 18.74 51.24 48.58
N ASP A 361 18.97 52.35 47.96
CA ASP A 361 19.48 52.62 46.62
C ASP A 361 20.88 51.98 46.46
N ASP A 362 21.03 51.03 45.55
CA ASP A 362 22.33 50.72 44.95
C ASP A 362 22.14 50.15 43.50
N THR A 363 22.62 50.92 42.54
CA THR A 363 22.77 50.65 41.15
C THR A 363 23.55 49.38 40.95
N VAL A 364 22.83 48.24 40.67
CA VAL A 364 23.43 47.01 40.25
C VAL A 364 23.51 47.03 38.70
N ALA A 365 24.73 47.09 38.20
CA ALA A 365 25.02 46.95 36.78
C ALA A 365 24.44 45.64 36.24
N GLU A 366 23.44 45.73 35.36
CA GLU A 366 22.95 44.60 34.62
C GLU A 366 24.08 43.99 33.77
N THR A 367 24.57 42.83 34.15
CA THR A 367 25.38 42.01 33.27
C THR A 367 24.48 41.55 32.13
N PRO A 368 24.84 41.80 30.86
CA PRO A 368 24.03 41.34 29.74
C PRO A 368 23.94 39.81 29.80
N ILE A 369 22.73 39.30 29.97
CA ILE A 369 22.44 37.87 29.76
C ILE A 369 22.71 37.60 28.30
N THR A 370 23.91 37.13 27.98
CA THR A 370 24.22 36.60 26.67
C THR A 370 23.39 35.35 26.50
N SER A 371 22.27 35.48 25.75
CA SER A 371 21.51 34.33 25.24
C SER A 371 22.49 33.38 24.58
N PRO A 372 22.48 32.07 24.89
CA PRO A 372 23.33 31.13 24.20
C PRO A 372 23.07 31.25 22.69
N PRO A 373 24.10 31.11 21.85
CA PRO A 373 23.93 31.25 20.41
C PRO A 373 22.80 30.30 19.94
N VAL A 374 21.78 30.89 19.33
CA VAL A 374 20.67 30.13 18.73
C VAL A 374 21.30 29.22 17.68
N SER A 375 21.46 27.95 18.03
CA SER A 375 21.96 26.98 17.08
C SER A 375 20.95 26.92 15.90
N ASN A 376 21.39 27.22 14.68
CA ASN A 376 20.60 27.13 13.47
C ASN A 376 20.27 25.66 13.11
N ILE A 377 20.09 24.80 14.12
CA ILE A 377 19.75 23.39 13.96
C ILE A 377 18.27 23.30 13.62
N VAL A 378 17.98 22.93 12.37
CA VAL A 378 16.60 22.64 11.92
C VAL A 378 16.25 21.23 12.36
N ARG A 379 15.73 21.10 13.57
CA ARG A 379 15.28 19.82 14.11
C ARG A 379 13.98 19.38 13.44
N ALA A 380 13.95 18.15 12.97
CA ALA A 380 12.75 17.55 12.40
C ALA A 380 12.55 16.13 12.92
N TYR A 381 11.30 15.78 13.19
CA TYR A 381 10.87 14.40 13.32
C TYR A 381 10.96 13.74 11.96
N VAL A 382 11.58 12.59 11.89
CA VAL A 382 11.77 11.79 10.68
C VAL A 382 11.69 10.30 10.99
N VAL A 383 11.54 9.51 9.94
CA VAL A 383 11.69 8.06 9.96
C VAL A 383 12.97 7.70 9.22
N LEU A 384 13.75 6.77 9.74
CA LEU A 384 15.00 6.31 9.14
C LEU A 384 15.28 4.85 9.52
N PRO A 385 16.26 4.19 8.90
CA PRO A 385 16.65 2.84 9.31
C PRO A 385 16.99 2.80 10.81
N CYS A 386 16.53 1.79 11.53
CA CYS A 386 16.85 1.61 12.95
C CYS A 386 18.36 1.48 13.18
N SER A 387 18.81 1.70 14.41
CA SER A 387 20.24 1.54 14.76
C SER A 387 20.75 0.16 14.36
N GLY A 388 21.85 0.12 13.59
CA GLY A 388 22.45 -1.11 13.05
C GLY A 388 21.74 -1.67 11.81
N LYS A 389 20.69 -0.99 11.30
CA LYS A 389 20.02 -1.32 10.06
C LYS A 389 20.45 -0.38 8.93
N THR A 390 20.34 -0.86 7.70
CA THR A 390 20.70 -0.15 6.47
C THR A 390 19.53 -0.13 5.49
N MET A 391 19.67 0.58 4.38
CA MET A 391 18.70 0.50 3.27
C MET A 391 18.58 -0.94 2.74
N THR A 392 19.67 -1.71 2.75
CA THR A 392 19.65 -3.12 2.32
C THR A 392 18.70 -3.95 3.19
N ASP A 393 18.69 -3.74 4.52
CA ASP A 393 17.75 -4.44 5.41
C ASP A 393 16.29 -4.09 5.06
N ILE A 394 16.02 -2.84 4.67
CA ILE A 394 14.68 -2.42 4.22
C ILE A 394 14.31 -3.11 2.90
N HIS A 395 15.24 -3.17 1.94
CA HIS A 395 15.01 -3.86 0.66
C HIS A 395 14.72 -5.34 0.87
N GLU A 396 15.46 -6.01 1.73
CA GLU A 396 15.24 -7.43 2.09
C GLU A 396 13.90 -7.62 2.80
N TYR A 397 13.56 -6.74 3.73
CA TYR A 397 12.26 -6.74 4.39
C TYR A 397 11.12 -6.64 3.36
N LEU A 398 11.16 -5.67 2.46
CA LEU A 398 10.12 -5.48 1.45
C LEU A 398 10.03 -6.67 0.48
N ALA A 399 11.18 -7.18 0.02
CA ALA A 399 11.21 -8.36 -0.84
C ALA A 399 10.60 -9.58 -0.15
N SER A 400 10.83 -9.73 1.14
CA SER A 400 10.25 -10.78 1.97
C SER A 400 8.74 -10.56 2.17
N ALA A 401 8.33 -9.34 2.55
CA ALA A 401 6.94 -8.99 2.76
C ALA A 401 6.08 -9.20 1.50
N ILE A 402 6.59 -8.86 0.31
CA ILE A 402 5.92 -9.11 -0.97
C ILE A 402 5.74 -10.61 -1.20
N ARG A 403 6.74 -11.43 -0.88
CA ARG A 403 6.62 -12.90 -1.00
C ARG A 403 5.61 -13.47 -0.01
N VAL A 404 5.59 -12.95 1.20
CA VAL A 404 4.75 -13.42 2.30
C VAL A 404 3.30 -12.91 2.18
N GLY A 405 3.07 -11.77 1.55
CA GLY A 405 1.73 -11.22 1.34
C GLY A 405 0.73 -12.21 0.74
N ASN A 406 1.21 -13.10 -0.12
CA ASN A 406 0.42 -14.19 -0.70
C ASN A 406 0.04 -15.28 0.32
N LEU A 407 0.82 -15.45 1.38
CA LEU A 407 0.59 -16.47 2.41
C LEU A 407 -0.49 -16.03 3.40
N GLN A 408 -0.60 -14.73 3.66
CA GLN A 408 -1.61 -14.18 4.56
C GLN A 408 -3.04 -14.51 4.11
N LYS A 409 -3.27 -14.63 2.78
CA LYS A 409 -4.59 -15.01 2.23
C LYS A 409 -5.01 -16.42 2.54
N GLU A 410 -4.05 -17.32 2.50
CA GLU A 410 -4.33 -18.70 2.82
C GLU A 410 -4.60 -18.86 4.33
N ALA A 411 -4.29 -17.81 5.12
CA ALA A 411 -4.45 -17.77 6.58
C ALA A 411 -4.00 -19.09 7.22
N ALA A 412 -2.84 -19.58 6.77
CA ALA A 412 -2.33 -20.86 7.20
C ALA A 412 -1.79 -20.77 8.62
N LYS A 413 -2.11 -21.80 9.42
CA LYS A 413 -1.56 -21.99 10.75
C LYS A 413 -0.39 -22.93 10.67
N LEU A 414 0.78 -22.45 11.09
CA LEU A 414 2.01 -23.24 11.10
C LEU A 414 2.37 -23.66 12.52
N GLU A 415 2.84 -24.87 12.67
CA GLU A 415 3.52 -25.34 13.87
C GLU A 415 4.95 -25.72 13.51
N VAL A 416 5.92 -25.06 14.13
CA VAL A 416 7.35 -25.32 13.91
C VAL A 416 7.92 -26.01 15.15
N GLN A 417 8.30 -27.28 14.99
CA GLN A 417 8.89 -28.11 16.05
C GLN A 417 10.39 -28.08 15.89
N ASN A 418 11.09 -27.45 16.84
CA ASN A 418 12.55 -27.40 16.83
C ASN A 418 13.15 -28.59 17.53
N THR A 419 13.79 -29.51 16.79
CA THR A 419 14.52 -30.67 17.33
C THR A 419 16.02 -30.40 17.45
N THR A 420 16.52 -29.28 16.89
CA THR A 420 17.97 -28.99 16.84
C THR A 420 18.52 -28.43 18.14
N GLY A 421 17.65 -27.94 19.02
CA GLY A 421 18.02 -27.20 20.23
C GLY A 421 18.63 -25.81 19.99
N LYS A 422 18.82 -25.40 18.75
CA LYS A 422 19.41 -24.08 18.39
C LYS A 422 18.34 -23.07 17.99
N ILE A 423 18.37 -21.89 18.60
CA ILE A 423 17.43 -20.78 18.31
C ILE A 423 17.60 -20.28 16.88
N THR A 424 18.81 -20.35 16.31
CA THR A 424 19.09 -19.91 14.94
C THR A 424 18.22 -20.60 13.90
N ALA A 425 17.85 -21.86 14.12
CA ALA A 425 16.94 -22.59 13.23
C ALA A 425 15.52 -21.99 13.16
N LEU A 426 15.11 -21.23 14.18
CA LEU A 426 13.78 -20.64 14.26
C LEU A 426 13.71 -19.24 13.60
N LYS A 427 14.83 -18.57 13.38
CA LYS A 427 14.84 -17.15 12.99
C LYS A 427 13.95 -16.85 11.78
N ARG A 428 14.11 -17.61 10.69
CA ARG A 428 13.32 -17.44 9.46
C ARG A 428 11.81 -17.67 9.65
N TRP A 429 11.44 -18.49 10.61
CA TRP A 429 10.04 -18.79 10.95
C TRP A 429 9.45 -17.73 11.88
N GLN A 430 10.29 -17.13 12.73
CA GLN A 430 9.91 -15.97 13.55
C GLN A 430 9.59 -14.76 12.67
N ASP A 431 10.32 -14.59 11.57
CA ASP A 431 10.05 -13.53 10.61
C ASP A 431 8.63 -13.66 10.01
N LEU A 432 8.11 -14.88 9.79
CA LEU A 432 6.74 -15.09 9.33
C LEU A 432 5.69 -14.55 10.32
N ALA A 433 5.93 -14.69 11.60
CA ALA A 433 5.02 -14.16 12.62
C ALA A 433 4.98 -12.64 12.61
N THR A 434 6.10 -11.97 12.30
CA THR A 434 6.13 -10.49 12.10
C THR A 434 5.30 -10.03 10.91
N TYR A 435 5.10 -10.90 9.92
CA TYR A 435 4.23 -10.62 8.76
C TYR A 435 2.76 -11.02 8.99
N GLY A 436 2.38 -11.36 10.22
CA GLY A 436 1.00 -11.67 10.58
C GLY A 436 0.54 -13.09 10.24
N ILE A 437 1.49 -14.01 10.00
CA ILE A 437 1.19 -15.46 9.84
C ILE A 437 1.18 -16.10 11.22
N GLU A 438 0.15 -16.88 11.52
CA GLU A 438 0.06 -17.61 12.79
C GLU A 438 1.10 -18.74 12.82
N VAL A 439 2.17 -18.55 13.61
CA VAL A 439 3.23 -19.56 13.79
C VAL A 439 3.35 -19.95 15.26
N LYS A 440 3.09 -21.20 15.57
CA LYS A 440 3.30 -21.78 16.89
C LYS A 440 4.66 -22.48 16.93
N PHE A 441 5.49 -22.14 17.92
CA PHE A 441 6.78 -22.79 18.13
C PHE A 441 6.69 -23.80 19.24
N THR A 442 7.22 -25.01 18.98
CA THR A 442 7.31 -26.08 19.95
C THR A 442 8.71 -26.72 19.93
N THR A 443 9.07 -27.38 21.01
CA THR A 443 10.36 -28.07 21.10
C THR A 443 10.09 -29.58 21.13
N SER A 444 10.71 -30.32 20.23
CA SER A 444 10.68 -31.78 20.25
C SER A 444 11.97 -32.33 20.88
N LYS A 445 11.83 -33.39 21.68
CA LYS A 445 12.97 -34.04 22.34
C LYS A 445 13.67 -35.06 21.44
N THR A 446 13.08 -35.44 20.33
CA THR A 446 13.66 -36.44 19.42
C THR A 446 14.36 -35.71 18.27
N PRO A 447 15.72 -35.69 18.26
CA PRO A 447 16.46 -35.08 17.17
C PRO A 447 16.19 -35.78 15.84
N THR A 448 16.04 -34.98 14.75
CA THR A 448 15.94 -35.48 13.39
C THR A 448 17.09 -34.94 12.57
N GLU A 449 17.58 -35.72 11.61
CA GLU A 449 18.64 -35.27 10.69
C GLU A 449 18.09 -34.35 9.60
N ARG A 450 16.88 -34.66 9.14
CA ARG A 450 16.24 -33.92 8.06
C ARG A 450 14.96 -33.22 8.49
N THR A 451 14.74 -32.04 7.92
CA THR A 451 13.51 -31.29 8.10
C THR A 451 12.38 -31.94 7.31
N VAL A 452 11.26 -32.18 7.98
CA VAL A 452 10.06 -32.78 7.39
C VAL A 452 8.88 -31.82 7.50
N ILE A 453 8.17 -31.66 6.39
CA ILE A 453 6.96 -30.85 6.27
C ILE A 453 5.76 -31.81 6.20
N TYR A 454 4.76 -31.58 7.03
CA TYR A 454 3.46 -32.26 6.96
C TYR A 454 2.42 -31.25 6.49
N ASP A 455 1.73 -31.57 5.39
CA ASP A 455 0.60 -30.80 4.87
C ASP A 455 -0.72 -31.43 5.33
N ASN A 456 -1.32 -30.87 6.39
CA ASN A 456 -2.61 -31.31 6.89
C ASN A 456 -3.77 -30.75 6.06
N THR A 457 -3.51 -29.82 5.12
CA THR A 457 -4.54 -29.19 4.27
C THR A 457 -4.91 -30.01 3.05
N LYS A 458 -4.16 -31.07 2.77
CA LYS A 458 -4.29 -31.89 1.55
C LYS A 458 -4.20 -31.05 0.25
N GLY A 459 -3.28 -30.08 0.24
CA GLY A 459 -3.05 -29.20 -0.90
C GLY A 459 -4.00 -28.01 -0.99
N ALA A 460 -4.86 -27.75 0.00
CA ALA A 460 -5.77 -26.60 -0.05
C ALA A 460 -5.07 -25.24 0.09
N LYS A 461 -3.81 -25.23 0.57
CA LYS A 461 -2.99 -24.02 0.77
C LYS A 461 -1.66 -24.12 0.01
N PRO A 462 -1.70 -24.14 -1.34
CA PRO A 462 -0.53 -24.47 -2.16
C PRO A 462 0.58 -23.43 -2.09
N LYS A 463 0.25 -22.15 -1.94
CA LYS A 463 1.26 -21.07 -1.86
C LYS A 463 2.06 -21.12 -0.56
N THR A 464 1.40 -21.46 0.55
CA THR A 464 2.08 -21.69 1.83
C THR A 464 3.02 -22.88 1.74
N LEU A 465 2.58 -23.97 1.15
CA LEU A 465 3.43 -25.15 0.93
C LEU A 465 4.64 -24.81 0.05
N GLU A 466 4.43 -24.09 -1.05
CA GLU A 466 5.49 -23.64 -1.96
C GLU A 466 6.52 -22.76 -1.22
N TYR A 467 6.03 -21.80 -0.43
CA TYR A 467 6.90 -20.97 0.41
C TYR A 467 7.71 -21.81 1.39
N ILE A 468 7.08 -22.73 2.14
CA ILE A 468 7.78 -23.59 3.10
C ILE A 468 8.87 -24.40 2.38
N LYS A 469 8.57 -24.98 1.21
CA LYS A 469 9.53 -25.71 0.38
C LYS A 469 10.69 -24.84 -0.09
N SER A 470 10.46 -23.57 -0.37
CA SER A 470 11.52 -22.64 -0.83
C SER A 470 12.54 -22.30 0.28
N GLN A 471 12.23 -22.59 1.54
CA GLN A 471 13.12 -22.30 2.66
C GLN A 471 14.29 -23.30 2.80
N GLY A 472 14.23 -24.44 2.12
CA GLY A 472 15.29 -25.44 2.13
C GLY A 472 14.91 -26.69 1.34
N ASN A 473 15.86 -27.59 1.21
CA ASN A 473 15.61 -28.89 0.54
C ASN A 473 14.95 -29.87 1.53
N TYR A 474 13.70 -29.59 1.90
CA TYR A 474 12.96 -30.32 2.91
C TYR A 474 12.16 -31.49 2.32
N ILE A 475 11.89 -32.50 3.15
CA ILE A 475 11.04 -33.64 2.78
C ILE A 475 9.59 -33.26 3.05
N VAL A 476 8.71 -33.42 2.05
CA VAL A 476 7.27 -33.32 2.26
C VAL A 476 6.73 -34.72 2.51
N SER A 477 6.04 -34.90 3.64
CA SER A 477 5.41 -36.18 3.99
C SER A 477 4.10 -36.37 3.21
N ASP A 478 3.88 -37.55 2.71
CA ASP A 478 2.61 -37.97 2.10
C ASP A 478 1.48 -38.19 3.12
N LEU A 479 1.85 -38.27 4.43
CA LEU A 479 0.90 -38.51 5.51
C LEU A 479 0.68 -37.22 6.33
N PRO A 480 -0.55 -37.00 6.82
CA PRO A 480 -0.82 -35.86 7.69
C PRO A 480 -0.22 -36.06 9.09
N TYR A 481 0.09 -34.96 9.78
CA TYR A 481 0.53 -34.96 11.17
C TYR A 481 -0.67 -34.88 12.12
N THR A 482 -1.14 -35.99 12.63
CA THR A 482 -2.41 -36.08 13.37
C THR A 482 -2.35 -35.55 14.82
N GLN A 483 -1.16 -35.21 15.32
CA GLN A 483 -0.96 -34.69 16.68
C GLN A 483 -1.07 -33.16 16.77
N SER A 484 -1.34 -32.50 15.67
CA SER A 484 -1.51 -31.03 15.59
C SER A 484 -2.74 -30.67 14.78
N THR A 485 -3.37 -29.56 15.16
CA THR A 485 -4.45 -28.90 14.40
C THR A 485 -3.93 -27.83 13.44
N ALA A 486 -2.62 -27.65 13.37
CA ALA A 486 -2.01 -26.71 12.42
C ALA A 486 -2.17 -27.22 10.98
N ASP A 487 -2.29 -26.27 10.05
CA ASP A 487 -2.37 -26.57 8.62
C ASP A 487 -1.08 -27.19 8.09
N PHE A 488 0.05 -26.68 8.58
CA PHE A 488 1.36 -27.25 8.29
C PHE A 488 2.14 -27.49 9.58
N VAL A 489 2.78 -28.64 9.69
CA VAL A 489 3.71 -28.95 10.76
C VAL A 489 5.10 -29.14 10.16
N ILE A 490 6.05 -28.33 10.63
CA ILE A 490 7.44 -28.35 10.18
C ILE A 490 8.31 -28.86 11.33
N ILE A 491 8.88 -30.03 11.19
CA ILE A 491 9.82 -30.62 12.16
C ILE A 491 11.22 -30.31 11.66
N LEU A 492 11.92 -29.39 12.32
CA LEU A 492 13.24 -28.92 11.92
C LEU A 492 14.30 -29.95 12.29
N GLY A 493 15.01 -30.46 11.29
CA GLY A 493 16.18 -31.31 11.44
C GLY A 493 17.48 -30.49 11.49
N THR A 494 18.63 -31.20 11.65
CA THR A 494 19.95 -30.56 11.65
C THR A 494 20.31 -29.90 10.33
N ASP A 495 19.63 -30.24 9.23
CA ASP A 495 19.75 -29.62 7.92
C ASP A 495 19.09 -28.21 7.84
N ALA A 496 18.36 -27.76 8.87
CA ALA A 496 17.81 -26.43 8.98
C ALA A 496 18.78 -25.40 9.59
N LEU A 497 19.98 -25.81 9.94
CA LEU A 497 21.03 -24.96 10.51
C LEU A 497 21.87 -24.32 9.37
#